data_0bed1b7f2be8ba09bdba369c951d18b9
#
_entry.id   0bed1b7f2be8ba09bdba369c951d18b9
#
_cell.length_a   1.000
_cell.length_b   1.000
_cell.length_c   1.000
_cell.angle_alpha   90.00
_cell.angle_beta   90.00
_cell.angle_gamma   90.00
#
_symmetry.space_group_name_H-M   'P 1'
#
loop_
_entity.id
_entity.type
_entity.pdbx_description
1 polymer ?
#
loop_
_entity_poly.entity_id
_entity_poly.type
_entity_poly.pdbx_seq_one_letter_code
_entity_poly.pdbx_strand_id
1 'polypeptide(L)'
;MNSSLTKAFALLLITLLSSCGGGSSPSPVVNDIQANQLVYGQNTTFSLSGTLLDQGVVLTSEGCSNLTQGPVAANTSQTWTCQINTAGTGAVTVHAKTANGTVLKSQSFDVPPPNYLVITSIEADRLMYTKLTAFTINGYSLDKGLTINSKNCKGLALLAGGTSSKQVITCTIGAVGKAAVVIDGVLAGGTLVRSKTFDVPAPQVTMVTNLGTAVVELDAVAAPLSTNNFLQYVTDKFYDNTIFHRIVTSGIFVAQGGWITSAPAVQPGQRSAIALEVGKGLSNVKGTIAMARTAELNSATSQFFFNLADNVALDTASGGYAVFGKIVSGFPLLDALAGVATSTQYGLTDFPSQNVVVQSASQTQ
;
A
#
# COMPACT_ATOMS: atom_id res chain seq x y z
N MET A 1 -33.73 -56.09 -26.18
CA MET A 1 -35.00 -56.30 -25.53
C MET A 1 -35.67 -54.99 -25.35
N ASN A 2 -36.62 -54.72 -26.17
CA ASN A 2 -37.97 -54.17 -26.03
C ASN A 2 -37.99 -52.70 -25.46
N SER A 3 -38.76 -51.81 -25.98
CA SER A 3 -39.64 -51.58 -27.14
C SER A 3 -40.23 -50.18 -26.93
N SER A 4 -40.17 -49.40 -27.96
CA SER A 4 -41.18 -48.58 -28.60
C SER A 4 -42.48 -48.28 -27.82
N LEU A 5 -42.89 -46.98 -27.85
CA LEU A 5 -44.23 -46.65 -28.45
C LEU A 5 -44.35 -45.13 -28.68
N THR A 6 -44.47 -44.82 -29.95
CA THR A 6 -45.00 -43.58 -30.56
C THR A 6 -46.44 -43.36 -30.21
N LYS A 7 -46.88 -42.13 -29.90
CA LYS A 7 -48.24 -41.69 -30.26
C LYS A 7 -48.24 -40.23 -30.67
N ALA A 8 -48.49 -40.05 -31.96
CA ALA A 8 -48.92 -38.81 -32.58
C ALA A 8 -50.33 -38.48 -32.17
N PHE A 9 -50.66 -37.23 -31.94
CA PHE A 9 -52.05 -36.74 -32.04
C PHE A 9 -52.04 -35.33 -32.66
N ALA A 10 -53.03 -35.19 -33.47
CA ALA A 10 -53.24 -34.30 -34.57
C ALA A 10 -53.39 -32.83 -34.24
N LEU A 11 -52.96 -32.05 -35.23
CA LEU A 11 -53.19 -30.67 -35.55
C LEU A 11 -54.66 -30.25 -35.46
N LEU A 12 -54.97 -29.20 -34.69
CA LEU A 12 -56.18 -28.41 -34.92
C LEU A 12 -55.82 -26.96 -34.97
N LEU A 13 -55.76 -26.39 -36.17
CA LEU A 13 -55.51 -25.02 -36.51
C LEU A 13 -56.78 -24.22 -36.21
N ILE A 14 -56.78 -23.38 -35.15
CA ILE A 14 -57.78 -22.34 -34.97
C ILE A 14 -57.09 -21.01 -35.09
N THR A 15 -57.22 -20.36 -36.26
CA THR A 15 -56.88 -18.97 -36.49
C THR A 15 -57.86 -18.07 -35.76
N LEU A 16 -57.45 -17.51 -34.62
CA LEU A 16 -58.10 -16.35 -34.02
C LEU A 16 -57.23 -15.15 -34.32
N LEU A 17 -57.65 -14.35 -35.30
CA LEU A 17 -57.19 -12.96 -35.46
C LEU A 17 -57.66 -12.17 -34.23
N SER A 18 -56.79 -11.98 -33.28
CA SER A 18 -56.94 -10.92 -32.27
C SER A 18 -56.05 -9.76 -32.64
N SER A 19 -56.68 -8.65 -32.97
CA SER A 19 -56.05 -7.36 -33.22
C SER A 19 -55.10 -6.99 -32.07
N CYS A 20 -53.82 -6.88 -32.35
CA CYS A 20 -52.83 -6.36 -31.42
C CYS A 20 -53.01 -4.86 -31.33
N GLY A 21 -53.85 -4.40 -30.44
CA GLY A 21 -53.80 -3.02 -29.89
C GLY A 21 -52.57 -2.96 -29.00
N GLY A 22 -51.48 -2.37 -29.44
CA GLY A 22 -50.28 -2.12 -28.66
C GLY A 22 -50.55 -1.08 -27.55
N GLY A 23 -51.24 -1.50 -26.48
CA GLY A 23 -51.28 -0.77 -25.21
C GLY A 23 -49.97 -1.06 -24.48
N SER A 24 -49.01 -0.13 -24.44
CA SER A 24 -47.90 -0.19 -23.49
C SER A 24 -48.50 -0.30 -22.10
N SER A 25 -48.13 -1.37 -21.37
CA SER A 25 -48.52 -1.50 -19.95
C SER A 25 -48.09 -0.23 -19.23
N PRO A 26 -48.95 0.39 -18.41
CA PRO A 26 -48.59 1.62 -17.71
C PRO A 26 -47.36 1.37 -16.85
N SER A 27 -46.38 2.27 -16.98
CA SER A 27 -45.12 2.21 -16.22
C SER A 27 -45.29 2.81 -14.83
N PRO A 28 -44.54 2.34 -13.82
CA PRO A 28 -44.55 2.93 -12.50
C PRO A 28 -44.07 4.39 -12.54
N VAL A 29 -44.69 5.22 -11.70
CA VAL A 29 -44.33 6.64 -11.54
C VAL A 29 -44.02 6.89 -10.07
N VAL A 30 -42.88 7.50 -9.77
CA VAL A 30 -42.50 7.96 -8.44
C VAL A 30 -42.72 9.47 -8.38
N ASN A 31 -43.69 9.93 -7.60
CA ASN A 31 -44.00 11.34 -7.44
C ASN A 31 -43.09 12.02 -6.45
N ASP A 32 -42.82 11.35 -5.31
CA ASP A 32 -41.99 11.92 -4.25
C ASP A 32 -41.20 10.86 -3.49
N ILE A 33 -40.05 11.26 -2.93
CA ILE A 33 -39.22 10.49 -2.01
C ILE A 33 -38.99 11.39 -0.77
N GLN A 34 -39.43 10.93 0.38
CA GLN A 34 -39.26 11.64 1.66
C GLN A 34 -38.46 10.77 2.62
N ALA A 35 -37.69 11.40 3.53
CA ALA A 35 -37.04 10.76 4.65
C ALA A 35 -37.68 11.21 5.97
N ASN A 36 -37.83 10.29 6.93
CA ASN A 36 -38.42 10.62 8.23
C ASN A 36 -37.44 11.41 9.11
N GLN A 37 -36.19 10.88 9.30
CA GLN A 37 -35.16 11.50 10.12
C GLN A 37 -33.79 11.15 9.55
N LEU A 38 -32.95 12.16 9.37
CA LEU A 38 -31.62 12.01 8.80
C LEU A 38 -30.56 12.35 9.86
N VAL A 39 -30.06 11.32 10.53
CA VAL A 39 -29.05 11.43 11.58
C VAL A 39 -27.92 10.46 11.26
N TYR A 40 -26.70 10.96 11.22
CA TYR A 40 -25.52 10.14 10.99
C TYR A 40 -25.44 8.96 11.99
N GLY A 41 -25.18 7.77 11.47
CA GLY A 41 -25.08 6.53 12.26
C GLY A 41 -26.42 5.89 12.64
N GLN A 42 -27.55 6.54 12.35
CA GLN A 42 -28.88 6.02 12.69
C GLN A 42 -29.60 5.45 11.46
N ASN A 43 -30.57 4.57 11.73
CA ASN A 43 -31.47 4.09 10.70
C ASN A 43 -32.49 5.18 10.33
N THR A 44 -32.75 5.32 9.04
CA THR A 44 -33.79 6.18 8.49
C THR A 44 -34.74 5.37 7.63
N THR A 45 -35.96 5.89 7.47
CA THR A 45 -36.95 5.34 6.56
C THR A 45 -37.21 6.34 5.43
N PHE A 46 -37.06 5.88 4.19
CA PHE A 46 -37.48 6.58 2.99
C PHE A 46 -38.89 6.12 2.62
N SER A 47 -39.78 7.05 2.36
CA SER A 47 -41.14 6.82 1.89
C SER A 47 -41.29 7.32 0.47
N LEU A 48 -41.66 6.41 -0.44
CA LEU A 48 -41.93 6.70 -1.84
C LEU A 48 -43.44 6.83 -2.00
N SER A 49 -43.89 7.84 -2.74
CA SER A 49 -45.28 8.00 -3.18
C SER A 49 -45.35 8.05 -4.69
N GLY A 50 -46.42 7.50 -5.28
CA GLY A 50 -46.54 7.41 -6.72
C GLY A 50 -47.72 6.56 -7.20
N THR A 51 -47.59 5.95 -8.36
CA THR A 51 -48.55 4.99 -8.93
C THR A 51 -47.82 3.77 -9.45
N LEU A 52 -48.44 2.60 -9.32
CA LEU A 52 -47.90 1.32 -9.75
C LEU A 52 -46.52 0.99 -9.10
N LEU A 53 -46.29 1.42 -7.88
CA LEU A 53 -45.04 1.22 -7.18
C LEU A 53 -44.76 -0.28 -6.87
N ASP A 54 -45.82 -1.10 -6.82
CA ASP A 54 -45.77 -2.57 -6.69
C ASP A 54 -45.23 -3.28 -7.94
N GLN A 55 -45.10 -2.54 -9.07
CA GLN A 55 -44.64 -3.09 -10.35
C GLN A 55 -43.10 -3.03 -10.48
N GLY A 56 -42.37 -3.55 -9.48
CA GLY A 56 -40.93 -3.76 -9.56
C GLY A 56 -40.09 -2.48 -9.39
N VAL A 57 -40.56 -1.51 -8.62
CA VAL A 57 -39.74 -0.35 -8.24
C VAL A 57 -38.70 -0.77 -7.20
N VAL A 58 -37.43 -0.46 -7.48
CA VAL A 58 -36.27 -0.75 -6.63
C VAL A 58 -35.61 0.58 -6.20
N LEU A 59 -35.16 0.66 -4.96
CA LEU A 59 -34.38 1.78 -4.46
C LEU A 59 -32.89 1.44 -4.45
N THR A 60 -32.06 2.39 -4.85
CA THR A 60 -30.62 2.38 -4.60
C THR A 60 -30.22 3.68 -3.91
N SER A 61 -29.17 3.66 -3.11
CA SER A 61 -28.74 4.86 -2.38
C SER A 61 -27.23 4.98 -2.34
N GLU A 62 -26.76 6.22 -2.30
CA GLU A 62 -25.42 6.62 -1.91
C GLU A 62 -25.50 7.26 -0.51
N GLY A 63 -24.47 7.06 0.31
CA GLY A 63 -24.44 7.59 1.68
C GLY A 63 -25.28 6.84 2.70
N CYS A 64 -25.75 5.64 2.35
CA CYS A 64 -26.65 4.79 3.11
C CYS A 64 -26.22 3.33 2.97
N SER A 65 -26.15 2.59 4.04
CA SER A 65 -25.84 1.16 4.05
C SER A 65 -27.02 0.31 4.53
N ASN A 66 -27.00 -1.00 4.18
CA ASN A 66 -28.03 -1.95 4.57
C ASN A 66 -29.45 -1.53 4.11
N LEU A 67 -29.56 -1.05 2.87
CA LEU A 67 -30.84 -0.63 2.30
C LEU A 67 -31.76 -1.83 2.13
N THR A 68 -32.91 -1.82 2.80
CA THR A 68 -33.90 -2.89 2.81
C THR A 68 -35.31 -2.35 2.52
N GLN A 69 -36.04 -3.08 1.71
CA GLN A 69 -37.45 -2.76 1.45
C GLN A 69 -38.31 -3.13 2.67
N GLY A 70 -39.19 -2.26 3.06
CA GLY A 70 -40.20 -2.52 4.09
C GLY A 70 -41.26 -3.53 3.65
N PRO A 71 -42.26 -3.84 4.50
CA PRO A 71 -43.36 -4.72 4.13
C PRO A 71 -44.02 -4.32 2.81
N VAL A 72 -44.51 -5.31 2.06
CA VAL A 72 -45.07 -5.12 0.72
C VAL A 72 -46.04 -3.94 0.68
N ALA A 73 -45.71 -3.02 -0.18
CA ALA A 73 -46.40 -1.75 -0.29
C ALA A 73 -47.67 -1.83 -1.10
N ALA A 74 -48.57 -0.91 -0.83
CA ALA A 74 -49.65 -0.57 -1.74
C ALA A 74 -49.06 -0.03 -3.06
N ASN A 75 -49.82 -0.12 -4.16
CA ASN A 75 -49.35 0.41 -5.47
C ASN A 75 -49.07 1.93 -5.48
N THR A 76 -49.42 2.65 -4.41
CA THR A 76 -49.22 4.08 -4.27
C THR A 76 -48.15 4.51 -3.25
N SER A 77 -47.63 3.55 -2.47
CA SER A 77 -46.59 3.85 -1.48
C SER A 77 -45.65 2.67 -1.22
N GLN A 78 -44.40 2.97 -1.00
CA GLN A 78 -43.35 2.00 -0.57
C GLN A 78 -42.50 2.63 0.51
N THR A 79 -41.94 1.80 1.40
CA THR A 79 -40.96 2.22 2.40
C THR A 79 -39.69 1.42 2.28
N TRP A 80 -38.57 2.10 2.59
CA TRP A 80 -37.24 1.52 2.58
C TRP A 80 -36.47 2.01 3.78
N THR A 81 -35.69 1.17 4.42
CA THR A 81 -34.87 1.55 5.56
C THR A 81 -33.39 1.34 5.26
N CYS A 82 -32.54 2.23 5.78
CA CYS A 82 -31.08 2.05 5.74
C CYS A 82 -30.43 2.81 6.90
N GLN A 83 -29.16 2.54 7.14
CA GLN A 83 -28.32 3.26 8.09
C GLN A 83 -27.55 4.37 7.38
N ILE A 84 -27.70 5.63 7.86
CA ILE A 84 -26.99 6.80 7.34
C ILE A 84 -25.51 6.70 7.70
N ASN A 85 -24.60 6.74 6.71
CA ASN A 85 -23.14 6.62 6.91
C ASN A 85 -22.34 7.81 6.38
N THR A 86 -23.01 8.85 5.88
CA THR A 86 -22.40 10.10 5.43
C THR A 86 -23.14 11.30 6.06
N ALA A 87 -22.47 12.45 6.14
CA ALA A 87 -23.07 13.70 6.59
C ALA A 87 -22.53 14.87 5.73
N GLY A 88 -23.33 15.92 5.62
CA GLY A 88 -23.07 17.10 4.80
C GLY A 88 -24.23 17.43 3.88
N THR A 89 -24.04 18.41 3.02
CA THR A 89 -25.01 18.80 1.99
C THR A 89 -25.06 17.72 0.90
N GLY A 90 -26.26 17.25 0.56
CA GLY A 90 -26.46 16.18 -0.41
C GLY A 90 -25.86 14.85 0.00
N ALA A 91 -25.57 14.64 1.28
CA ALA A 91 -24.82 13.50 1.79
C ALA A 91 -25.47 12.14 1.51
N VAL A 92 -26.79 12.10 1.37
CA VAL A 92 -27.52 10.90 0.99
C VAL A 92 -28.28 11.19 -0.30
N THR A 93 -28.03 10.38 -1.34
CA THR A 93 -28.80 10.42 -2.58
C THR A 93 -29.51 9.09 -2.79
N VAL A 94 -30.80 9.15 -3.07
CA VAL A 94 -31.66 8.00 -3.26
C VAL A 94 -32.19 8.01 -4.70
N HIS A 95 -32.13 6.86 -5.38
CA HIS A 95 -32.63 6.68 -6.74
C HIS A 95 -33.69 5.58 -6.74
N ALA A 96 -34.91 5.95 -7.08
CA ALA A 96 -35.97 5.00 -7.41
C ALA A 96 -35.84 4.58 -8.88
N LYS A 97 -35.75 3.30 -9.15
CA LYS A 97 -35.51 2.71 -10.47
C LYS A 97 -36.55 1.63 -10.78
N THR A 98 -36.79 1.39 -12.06
CA THR A 98 -37.49 0.18 -12.51
C THR A 98 -36.59 -1.03 -12.34
N ALA A 99 -37.13 -2.25 -12.41
CA ALA A 99 -36.34 -3.49 -12.33
C ALA A 99 -35.27 -3.61 -13.42
N ASN A 100 -35.43 -2.95 -14.56
CA ASN A 100 -34.44 -2.90 -15.64
C ASN A 100 -33.41 -1.77 -15.47
N GLY A 101 -33.42 -1.04 -14.34
CA GLY A 101 -32.42 -0.02 -13.98
C GLY A 101 -32.75 1.40 -14.45
N THR A 102 -33.86 1.65 -15.15
CA THR A 102 -34.25 3.02 -15.56
C THR A 102 -34.60 3.86 -14.32
N VAL A 103 -33.97 5.02 -14.17
CA VAL A 103 -34.21 5.94 -13.06
C VAL A 103 -35.55 6.63 -13.25
N LEU A 104 -36.44 6.49 -12.28
CA LEU A 104 -37.76 7.12 -12.23
C LEU A 104 -37.68 8.48 -11.49
N LYS A 105 -36.96 8.51 -10.39
CA LYS A 105 -36.73 9.71 -9.58
C LYS A 105 -35.46 9.60 -8.77
N SER A 106 -34.78 10.74 -8.58
CA SER A 106 -33.65 10.87 -7.67
C SER A 106 -33.92 12.00 -6.68
N GLN A 107 -33.53 11.82 -5.43
CA GLN A 107 -33.64 12.83 -4.39
C GLN A 107 -32.40 12.81 -3.52
N SER A 108 -31.80 14.01 -3.32
CA SER A 108 -30.67 14.17 -2.40
C SER A 108 -31.18 14.85 -1.10
N PHE A 109 -30.54 14.48 0.00
CA PHE A 109 -30.86 14.91 1.34
C PHE A 109 -29.60 15.39 2.05
N ASP A 110 -29.75 16.49 2.80
CA ASP A 110 -28.72 16.99 3.71
C ASP A 110 -28.78 16.23 5.03
N VAL A 111 -27.62 15.81 5.52
CA VAL A 111 -27.50 15.17 6.83
C VAL A 111 -26.60 16.01 7.70
N PRO A 112 -27.10 16.55 8.83
CA PRO A 112 -26.28 17.34 9.73
C PRO A 112 -25.07 16.55 10.22
N PRO A 113 -23.85 17.14 10.23
CA PRO A 113 -22.67 16.49 10.78
C PRO A 113 -22.89 16.18 12.27
N PRO A 114 -22.40 15.03 12.78
CA PRO A 114 -22.49 14.72 14.19
C PRO A 114 -21.70 15.74 15.01
N ASN A 115 -22.23 16.12 16.18
CA ASN A 115 -21.57 17.02 17.11
C ASN A 115 -20.55 16.34 18.04
N TYR A 116 -20.30 15.06 17.84
CA TYR A 116 -19.29 14.24 18.53
C TYR A 116 -18.22 13.76 17.54
N LEU A 117 -17.03 13.44 18.05
CA LEU A 117 -15.91 13.01 17.24
C LEU A 117 -16.19 11.67 16.52
N VAL A 118 -16.03 11.67 15.21
CA VAL A 118 -16.11 10.48 14.35
C VAL A 118 -14.93 10.49 13.39
N ILE A 119 -14.22 9.37 13.29
CA ILE A 119 -13.18 9.14 12.26
C ILE A 119 -13.77 8.24 11.17
N THR A 120 -13.89 8.75 9.95
CA THR A 120 -14.41 8.02 8.79
C THR A 120 -13.32 7.26 8.05
N SER A 121 -12.10 7.85 7.92
CA SER A 121 -10.95 7.17 7.35
C SER A 121 -9.63 7.63 7.98
N ILE A 122 -8.60 6.77 7.88
CA ILE A 122 -7.20 7.08 8.11
C ILE A 122 -6.44 6.56 6.89
N GLU A 123 -5.76 7.45 6.19
CA GLU A 123 -5.08 7.16 4.93
C GLU A 123 -3.62 7.60 5.01
N ALA A 124 -2.71 6.82 4.44
CA ALA A 124 -1.30 7.19 4.31
C ALA A 124 -1.02 7.64 2.87
N ASP A 125 -0.13 8.60 2.70
CA ASP A 125 0.33 9.03 1.38
C ASP A 125 1.26 7.97 0.77
N ARG A 126 2.46 7.80 1.31
CA ARG A 126 3.44 6.81 0.87
C ARG A 126 4.17 6.21 2.06
N LEU A 127 4.06 4.90 2.21
CA LEU A 127 4.69 4.15 3.29
C LEU A 127 6.07 3.68 2.83
N MET A 128 7.11 4.35 3.32
CA MET A 128 8.50 3.97 3.09
C MET A 128 9.24 3.86 4.42
N TYR A 129 9.92 2.75 4.63
CA TYR A 129 10.74 2.53 5.82
C TYR A 129 11.78 3.65 5.99
N THR A 130 11.97 4.14 7.22
CA THR A 130 12.81 5.26 7.63
C THR A 130 12.45 6.64 7.05
N LYS A 131 11.37 6.77 6.27
CA LYS A 131 10.95 8.06 5.70
C LYS A 131 9.78 8.66 6.45
N LEU A 132 9.70 9.99 6.39
CA LEU A 132 8.57 10.74 6.90
C LEU A 132 7.35 10.45 6.03
N THR A 133 6.24 10.07 6.66
CA THR A 133 4.97 9.76 6.01
C THR A 133 3.89 10.64 6.61
N ALA A 134 3.01 11.19 5.77
CA ALA A 134 1.81 11.86 6.21
C ALA A 134 0.61 10.90 6.26
N PHE A 135 -0.19 11.02 7.31
CA PHE A 135 -1.45 10.31 7.45
C PHE A 135 -2.57 11.33 7.52
N THR A 136 -3.52 11.20 6.61
CA THR A 136 -4.74 12.00 6.58
C THR A 136 -5.84 11.29 7.36
N ILE A 137 -6.40 11.99 8.34
CA ILE A 137 -7.54 11.53 9.15
C ILE A 137 -8.74 12.35 8.72
N ASN A 138 -9.75 11.69 8.18
CA ASN A 138 -11.00 12.29 7.79
C ASN A 138 -12.10 11.91 8.78
N GLY A 139 -13.07 12.81 8.96
CA GLY A 139 -14.13 12.54 9.93
C GLY A 139 -15.06 13.73 10.17
N TYR A 140 -15.66 13.74 11.34
CA TYR A 140 -16.51 14.82 11.81
C TYR A 140 -16.11 15.22 13.23
N SER A 141 -16.16 16.51 13.52
CA SER A 141 -15.82 17.08 14.84
C SER A 141 -14.43 16.62 15.34
N LEU A 142 -13.45 16.51 14.44
CA LEU A 142 -12.08 16.08 14.77
C LEU A 142 -11.35 17.09 15.68
N ASP A 143 -11.83 18.31 15.79
CA ASP A 143 -11.38 19.36 16.70
C ASP A 143 -11.83 19.13 18.15
N LYS A 144 -12.73 18.17 18.39
CA LYS A 144 -13.29 17.87 19.72
C LYS A 144 -12.54 16.75 20.42
N GLY A 145 -11.27 17.01 20.77
CA GLY A 145 -10.49 16.12 21.64
C GLY A 145 -9.91 14.90 20.95
N LEU A 146 -9.65 14.96 19.62
CA LEU A 146 -8.89 13.92 18.94
C LEU A 146 -7.46 13.85 19.47
N THR A 147 -7.06 12.67 19.89
CA THR A 147 -5.69 12.31 20.21
C THR A 147 -5.26 11.15 19.31
N ILE A 148 -4.00 11.14 18.89
CA ILE A 148 -3.45 10.07 18.03
C ILE A 148 -2.37 9.31 18.77
N ASN A 149 -2.52 8.00 18.81
CA ASN A 149 -1.48 7.06 19.21
C ASN A 149 -0.96 6.30 17.98
N SER A 150 0.29 5.89 18.03
CA SER A 150 0.87 5.13 16.94
C SER A 150 1.83 4.05 17.43
N LYS A 151 1.90 2.95 16.67
CA LYS A 151 2.92 1.91 16.83
C LYS A 151 3.85 1.94 15.62
N ASN A 152 5.16 1.87 15.88
CA ASN A 152 6.22 1.86 14.85
C ASN A 152 6.25 3.12 13.95
N CYS A 153 5.82 4.24 14.50
CA CYS A 153 5.78 5.55 13.86
C CYS A 153 6.48 6.53 14.81
N LYS A 154 7.69 6.94 14.49
CA LYS A 154 8.55 7.77 15.36
C LYS A 154 8.36 9.24 15.07
N GLY A 155 8.41 10.09 16.10
CA GLY A 155 8.31 11.55 15.93
C GLY A 155 6.92 11.97 15.44
N LEU A 156 5.86 11.38 16.01
CA LEU A 156 4.48 11.72 15.67
C LEU A 156 4.22 13.20 15.91
N ALA A 157 3.76 13.90 14.88
CA ALA A 157 3.44 15.32 14.94
C ALA A 157 2.12 15.61 14.22
N LEU A 158 1.26 16.41 14.85
CA LEU A 158 0.06 16.95 14.22
C LEU A 158 0.46 18.19 13.41
N LEU A 159 0.09 18.23 12.14
CA LEU A 159 0.33 19.40 11.30
C LEU A 159 -0.69 20.51 11.58
N ALA A 160 -0.20 21.76 11.53
CA ALA A 160 -1.08 22.93 11.64
C ALA A 160 -2.05 23.03 10.44
N GLY A 161 -3.19 23.68 10.65
CA GLY A 161 -4.19 23.90 9.59
C GLY A 161 -5.22 22.78 9.45
N GLY A 162 -5.29 21.86 10.41
CA GLY A 162 -6.37 20.88 10.49
C GLY A 162 -7.74 21.53 10.70
N THR A 163 -8.79 20.87 10.24
CA THR A 163 -10.21 21.32 10.36
C THR A 163 -10.99 20.29 11.19
N SER A 164 -12.27 20.63 11.48
CA SER A 164 -13.19 19.68 12.12
C SER A 164 -13.49 18.43 11.28
N SER A 165 -13.18 18.45 9.97
CA SER A 165 -13.40 17.32 9.05
C SER A 165 -12.13 16.64 8.57
N LYS A 166 -10.96 17.26 8.74
CA LYS A 166 -9.67 16.73 8.29
C LYS A 166 -8.54 17.15 9.22
N GLN A 167 -7.75 16.18 9.64
CA GLN A 167 -6.48 16.36 10.35
C GLN A 167 -5.37 15.64 9.62
N VAL A 168 -4.14 16.13 9.69
CA VAL A 168 -2.98 15.48 9.10
C VAL A 168 -1.91 15.33 10.18
N ILE A 169 -1.40 14.13 10.32
CA ILE A 169 -0.25 13.82 11.16
C ILE A 169 0.92 13.34 10.32
N THR A 170 2.12 13.52 10.80
CA THR A 170 3.33 12.98 10.20
C THR A 170 4.13 12.18 11.20
N CYS A 171 4.84 11.16 10.73
CA CYS A 171 5.84 10.43 11.51
C CYS A 171 6.79 9.66 10.62
N THR A 172 7.94 9.25 11.15
CA THR A 172 8.91 8.42 10.46
C THR A 172 8.58 6.94 10.67
N ILE A 173 8.45 6.19 9.56
CA ILE A 173 8.13 4.76 9.57
C ILE A 173 9.28 3.95 10.17
N GLY A 174 9.02 3.20 11.22
CA GLY A 174 10.01 2.47 12.01
C GLY A 174 10.01 0.94 11.88
N ALA A 175 9.12 0.37 11.07
CA ALA A 175 9.04 -1.09 10.86
C ALA A 175 8.52 -1.42 9.46
N VAL A 176 8.76 -2.66 9.01
CA VAL A 176 8.30 -3.22 7.74
C VAL A 176 7.45 -4.47 7.98
N GLY A 177 6.69 -4.88 6.98
CA GLY A 177 5.87 -6.10 6.97
C GLY A 177 4.38 -5.83 7.08
N LYS A 178 3.61 -6.90 7.28
CA LYS A 178 2.15 -6.82 7.44
C LYS A 178 1.79 -6.16 8.77
N ALA A 179 0.80 -5.27 8.73
CA ALA A 179 0.34 -4.50 9.90
C ALA A 179 1.49 -3.85 10.69
N ALA A 180 2.58 -3.46 9.98
CA ALA A 180 3.80 -2.95 10.59
C ALA A 180 3.59 -1.63 11.33
N VAL A 181 2.71 -0.76 10.80
CA VAL A 181 2.33 0.51 11.42
C VAL A 181 0.87 0.48 11.83
N VAL A 182 0.57 1.00 13.02
CA VAL A 182 -0.80 1.18 13.51
C VAL A 182 -1.00 2.65 13.87
N ILE A 183 -2.11 3.21 13.44
CA ILE A 183 -2.56 4.56 13.82
C ILE A 183 -3.92 4.44 14.49
N ASP A 184 -3.98 4.89 15.72
CA ASP A 184 -5.18 4.87 16.56
C ASP A 184 -5.66 6.29 16.83
N GLY A 185 -6.86 6.61 16.37
CA GLY A 185 -7.58 7.81 16.81
C GLY A 185 -8.36 7.52 18.07
N VAL A 186 -8.09 8.28 19.12
CA VAL A 186 -8.72 8.12 20.44
C VAL A 186 -9.31 9.44 20.93
N LEU A 187 -10.28 9.36 21.83
CA LEU A 187 -10.76 10.52 22.59
C LEU A 187 -9.74 10.92 23.64
N ALA A 188 -9.81 12.14 24.16
CA ALA A 188 -8.95 12.66 25.23
C ALA A 188 -8.93 11.79 26.50
N GLY A 189 -9.91 10.93 26.73
CA GLY A 189 -9.95 9.95 27.82
C GLY A 189 -9.35 8.58 27.48
N GLY A 190 -8.71 8.43 26.31
CA GLY A 190 -8.08 7.16 25.88
C GLY A 190 -9.03 6.17 25.20
N THR A 191 -10.31 6.49 25.06
CA THR A 191 -11.28 5.62 24.35
C THR A 191 -10.97 5.57 22.88
N LEU A 192 -10.76 4.35 22.36
CA LEU A 192 -10.50 4.11 20.93
C LEU A 192 -11.74 4.46 20.10
N VAL A 193 -11.55 5.33 19.11
CA VAL A 193 -12.57 5.69 18.12
C VAL A 193 -12.38 4.87 16.85
N ARG A 194 -11.15 4.83 16.34
CA ARG A 194 -10.80 4.06 15.16
C ARG A 194 -9.33 3.66 15.18
N SER A 195 -9.07 2.44 14.75
CA SER A 195 -7.72 1.93 14.49
C SER A 195 -7.55 1.61 13.00
N LYS A 196 -6.37 1.89 12.46
CA LYS A 196 -5.99 1.48 11.11
C LYS A 196 -4.58 0.93 11.12
N THR A 197 -4.43 -0.25 10.55
CA THR A 197 -3.12 -0.89 10.31
C THR A 197 -2.69 -0.67 8.87
N PHE A 198 -1.37 -0.58 8.67
CA PHE A 198 -0.77 -0.39 7.37
C PHE A 198 0.36 -1.40 7.16
N ASP A 199 0.38 -2.01 5.99
CA ASP A 199 1.47 -2.83 5.52
C ASP A 199 2.58 -1.92 4.98
N VAL A 200 3.81 -2.16 5.41
CA VAL A 200 4.97 -1.41 4.95
C VAL A 200 5.87 -2.36 4.17
N PRO A 201 6.12 -2.10 2.90
CA PRO A 201 6.98 -2.97 2.10
C PRO A 201 8.42 -2.95 2.58
N ALA A 202 9.19 -4.02 2.23
CA ALA A 202 10.62 -4.03 2.45
C ALA A 202 11.29 -2.89 1.67
N PRO A 203 12.26 -2.18 2.23
CA PRO A 203 12.87 -1.06 1.55
C PRO A 203 13.69 -1.53 0.34
N GLN A 204 13.57 -0.81 -0.77
CA GLN A 204 14.34 -1.07 -1.97
C GLN A 204 15.21 0.15 -2.32
N VAL A 205 16.43 -0.14 -2.77
CA VAL A 205 17.39 0.86 -3.25
C VAL A 205 17.71 0.57 -4.71
N THR A 206 17.47 1.56 -5.57
CA THR A 206 17.94 1.55 -6.95
C THR A 206 19.36 2.09 -6.98
N MET A 207 20.29 1.27 -7.45
CA MET A 207 21.71 1.62 -7.65
C MET A 207 21.99 1.68 -9.15
N VAL A 208 22.34 2.85 -9.64
CA VAL A 208 22.71 3.09 -11.03
C VAL A 208 24.23 3.13 -11.15
N THR A 209 24.80 2.33 -12.04
CA THR A 209 26.23 2.32 -12.33
C THR A 209 26.48 2.54 -13.83
N ASN A 210 27.71 2.80 -14.21
CA ASN A 210 28.11 2.86 -15.63
C ASN A 210 28.06 1.50 -16.36
N LEU A 211 27.86 0.38 -15.63
CA LEU A 211 27.68 -0.97 -16.20
C LEU A 211 26.21 -1.44 -16.22
N GLY A 212 25.32 -0.70 -15.60
CA GLY A 212 23.91 -1.04 -15.49
C GLY A 212 23.28 -0.65 -14.17
N THR A 213 22.01 -0.99 -14.01
CA THR A 213 21.19 -0.64 -12.84
C THR A 213 20.77 -1.91 -12.13
N ALA A 214 20.84 -1.93 -10.80
CA ALA A 214 20.25 -2.95 -9.95
C ALA A 214 19.27 -2.35 -8.94
N VAL A 215 18.23 -3.10 -8.62
CA VAL A 215 17.34 -2.82 -7.49
C VAL A 215 17.64 -3.84 -6.40
N VAL A 216 18.01 -3.35 -5.23
CA VAL A 216 18.35 -4.13 -4.05
C VAL A 216 17.23 -4.02 -3.03
N GLU A 217 16.60 -5.11 -2.69
CA GLU A 217 15.65 -5.20 -1.58
C GLU A 217 16.42 -5.52 -0.29
N LEU A 218 16.17 -4.72 0.75
CA LEU A 218 16.87 -4.81 2.03
C LEU A 218 16.00 -5.52 3.07
N ASP A 219 16.62 -6.34 3.91
CA ASP A 219 15.93 -7.06 4.99
C ASP A 219 16.07 -6.31 6.33
N ALA A 220 15.18 -5.37 6.55
CA ALA A 220 15.14 -4.59 7.80
C ALA A 220 14.63 -5.39 9.02
N VAL A 221 14.18 -6.64 8.82
CA VAL A 221 13.76 -7.54 9.92
C VAL A 221 14.93 -8.39 10.38
N ALA A 222 15.62 -9.05 9.47
CA ALA A 222 16.75 -9.92 9.82
C ALA A 222 18.05 -9.14 10.12
N ALA A 223 18.28 -8.01 9.41
CA ALA A 223 19.48 -7.19 9.57
C ALA A 223 19.14 -5.70 9.70
N PRO A 224 18.44 -5.27 10.78
CA PRO A 224 17.99 -3.88 10.95
C PRO A 224 19.12 -2.88 11.06
N LEU A 225 20.23 -3.19 11.73
CA LEU A 225 21.38 -2.27 11.88
C LEU A 225 22.06 -2.03 10.53
N SER A 226 22.36 -3.09 9.80
CA SER A 226 23.00 -3.04 8.49
C SER A 226 22.12 -2.34 7.46
N THR A 227 20.82 -2.65 7.44
CA THR A 227 19.82 -1.98 6.59
C THR A 227 19.74 -0.49 6.88
N ASN A 228 19.58 -0.10 8.16
CA ASN A 228 19.50 1.30 8.54
C ASN A 228 20.78 2.06 8.21
N ASN A 229 21.95 1.48 8.49
CA ASN A 229 23.25 2.06 8.17
C ASN A 229 23.37 2.32 6.65
N PHE A 230 23.06 1.32 5.82
CA PHE A 230 23.11 1.46 4.37
C PHE A 230 22.13 2.54 3.86
N LEU A 231 20.88 2.56 4.36
CA LEU A 231 19.89 3.57 3.98
C LEU A 231 20.27 4.99 4.41
N GLN A 232 21.00 5.16 5.51
CA GLN A 232 21.53 6.47 5.91
C GLN A 232 22.57 6.97 4.90
N TYR A 233 23.53 6.12 4.49
CA TYR A 233 24.49 6.46 3.44
C TYR A 233 23.83 6.76 2.09
N VAL A 234 22.78 5.99 1.72
CA VAL A 234 21.94 6.27 0.53
C VAL A 234 21.27 7.64 0.63
N THR A 235 20.72 7.97 1.79
CA THR A 235 20.04 9.26 2.03
C THR A 235 21.01 10.45 1.94
N ASP A 236 22.24 10.26 2.44
CA ASP A 236 23.32 11.27 2.40
C ASP A 236 23.99 11.37 1.01
N LYS A 237 23.56 10.54 0.03
CA LYS A 237 24.21 10.41 -1.29
C LYS A 237 25.69 10.04 -1.21
N PHE A 238 26.08 9.37 -0.12
CA PHE A 238 27.48 9.00 0.13
C PHE A 238 28.03 8.08 -0.97
N TYR A 239 27.19 7.21 -1.54
CA TYR A 239 27.63 6.27 -2.58
C TYR A 239 27.77 6.89 -3.96
N ASP A 240 27.20 8.08 -4.18
CA ASP A 240 27.27 8.76 -5.48
C ASP A 240 28.74 9.09 -5.81
N ASN A 241 29.17 8.73 -7.03
CA ASN A 241 30.58 8.81 -7.52
C ASN A 241 31.60 7.93 -6.80
N THR A 242 31.20 7.01 -5.91
CA THR A 242 32.09 5.96 -5.43
C THR A 242 32.22 4.87 -6.47
N ILE A 243 33.25 4.03 -6.31
CA ILE A 243 33.51 2.89 -7.23
C ILE A 243 33.43 1.55 -6.50
N PHE A 244 33.20 0.50 -7.26
CA PHE A 244 33.56 -0.84 -6.84
C PHE A 244 35.09 -0.97 -6.93
N HIS A 245 35.76 -0.85 -5.82
CA HIS A 245 37.24 -0.74 -5.75
C HIS A 245 37.94 -2.11 -5.60
N ARG A 246 37.18 -3.19 -5.42
CA ARG A 246 37.71 -4.56 -5.34
C ARG A 246 36.71 -5.54 -5.95
N ILE A 247 37.14 -6.25 -6.97
CA ILE A 247 36.33 -7.28 -7.67
C ILE A 247 37.14 -8.56 -7.71
N VAL A 248 36.69 -9.58 -6.96
CA VAL A 248 37.37 -10.88 -6.82
C VAL A 248 36.55 -11.93 -7.53
N THR A 249 37.20 -12.70 -8.39
CA THR A 249 36.59 -13.78 -9.19
C THR A 249 37.35 -15.11 -9.07
N SER A 250 38.13 -15.28 -7.99
CA SER A 250 38.87 -16.51 -7.69
C SER A 250 38.88 -16.75 -6.17
N GLY A 251 38.55 -17.93 -5.74
CA GLY A 251 38.41 -18.31 -4.32
C GLY A 251 37.10 -17.82 -3.71
N ILE A 252 36.87 -16.50 -3.66
CA ILE A 252 35.59 -15.88 -3.37
C ILE A 252 35.16 -15.04 -4.57
N PHE A 253 33.87 -14.81 -4.73
CA PHE A 253 33.31 -14.09 -5.89
C PHE A 253 32.50 -12.90 -5.40
N VAL A 254 33.14 -11.72 -5.28
CA VAL A 254 32.53 -10.53 -4.71
C VAL A 254 32.91 -9.26 -5.49
N ALA A 255 32.00 -8.31 -5.55
CA ALA A 255 32.27 -6.94 -5.96
C ALA A 255 32.04 -6.00 -4.77
N GLN A 256 33.12 -5.40 -4.24
CA GLN A 256 33.12 -4.56 -3.05
C GLN A 256 33.22 -3.09 -3.43
N GLY A 257 32.33 -2.27 -2.84
CA GLY A 257 32.25 -0.81 -3.04
C GLY A 257 32.00 -0.03 -1.76
N GLY A 258 31.72 1.27 -1.91
CA GLY A 258 31.32 2.15 -0.81
C GLY A 258 32.48 2.72 0.02
N TRP A 259 33.66 2.90 -0.57
CA TRP A 259 34.83 3.46 0.12
C TRP A 259 35.57 4.53 -0.67
N ILE A 260 35.84 4.29 -1.94
CA ILE A 260 36.73 5.11 -2.78
C ILE A 260 35.91 5.81 -3.86
N THR A 261 36.25 7.06 -4.14
CA THR A 261 35.67 7.83 -5.24
C THR A 261 36.26 7.45 -6.59
N SER A 262 35.62 7.90 -7.68
CA SER A 262 36.10 7.70 -9.05
C SER A 262 37.45 8.40 -9.36
N ALA A 263 37.77 9.51 -8.66
CA ALA A 263 39.13 10.04 -8.54
C ALA A 263 39.70 9.41 -7.26
N PRO A 264 40.61 8.42 -7.33
CA PRO A 264 40.90 7.53 -6.21
C PRO A 264 41.27 8.27 -4.91
N ALA A 265 40.28 8.55 -4.10
CA ALA A 265 40.39 9.16 -2.78
C ALA A 265 39.34 8.51 -1.85
N VAL A 266 39.62 8.48 -0.57
CA VAL A 266 38.64 8.00 0.41
C VAL A 266 37.42 8.93 0.42
N GLN A 267 36.23 8.36 0.26
CA GLN A 267 34.98 9.11 0.34
C GLN A 267 34.79 9.67 1.76
N PRO A 268 34.65 10.98 1.93
CA PRO A 268 34.45 11.59 3.25
C PRO A 268 33.02 11.32 3.78
N GLY A 269 32.82 11.43 5.11
CA GLY A 269 31.50 11.31 5.72
C GLY A 269 31.15 9.90 6.20
N GLN A 270 32.18 9.06 6.45
CA GLN A 270 31.94 7.77 7.09
C GLN A 270 31.39 7.94 8.50
N ARG A 271 30.37 7.14 8.82
CA ARG A 271 29.70 7.08 10.12
C ARG A 271 30.42 6.08 11.04
N SER A 272 30.07 6.07 12.33
CA SER A 272 30.57 5.09 13.29
C SER A 272 30.24 3.67 12.84
N ALA A 273 31.10 2.73 13.21
CA ALA A 273 30.92 1.31 12.93
C ALA A 273 29.67 0.77 13.66
N ILE A 274 29.08 -0.26 13.06
CA ILE A 274 27.91 -0.97 13.57
C ILE A 274 28.27 -2.37 14.07
N ALA A 275 27.43 -2.91 14.97
CA ALA A 275 27.55 -4.28 15.44
C ALA A 275 27.26 -5.28 14.31
N LEU A 276 27.94 -6.42 14.36
CA LEU A 276 27.80 -7.52 13.40
C LEU A 276 26.42 -8.21 13.55
N GLU A 277 25.70 -8.39 12.44
CA GLU A 277 24.39 -9.05 12.38
C GLU A 277 24.44 -10.33 11.54
N VAL A 278 25.02 -11.39 12.07
CA VAL A 278 25.07 -12.72 11.43
C VAL A 278 24.14 -13.72 12.11
N GLY A 279 23.90 -14.87 11.50
CA GLY A 279 23.12 -15.96 12.07
C GLY A 279 21.61 -15.68 12.12
N LYS A 280 21.10 -14.83 11.25
CA LYS A 280 19.68 -14.47 11.16
C LYS A 280 18.94 -15.15 9.99
N GLY A 281 19.49 -16.24 9.48
CA GLY A 281 18.89 -17.01 8.37
C GLY A 281 19.21 -16.47 6.97
N LEU A 282 20.00 -15.39 6.86
CA LEU A 282 20.53 -14.89 5.59
C LEU A 282 21.89 -15.50 5.32
N SER A 283 22.17 -15.81 4.05
CA SER A 283 23.43 -16.45 3.61
C SER A 283 24.05 -15.69 2.44
N ASN A 284 25.38 -15.74 2.32
CA ASN A 284 26.17 -15.13 1.26
C ASN A 284 26.06 -15.94 -0.04
N VAL A 285 24.88 -15.95 -0.65
CA VAL A 285 24.62 -16.59 -1.94
C VAL A 285 24.60 -15.57 -3.08
N LYS A 286 24.72 -16.02 -4.34
CA LYS A 286 24.70 -15.13 -5.53
C LYS A 286 23.52 -14.16 -5.47
N GLY A 287 23.81 -12.88 -5.72
CA GLY A 287 22.82 -11.80 -5.76
C GLY A 287 22.52 -11.16 -4.42
N THR A 288 23.09 -11.63 -3.32
CA THR A 288 22.95 -10.96 -2.02
C THR A 288 23.95 -9.83 -1.85
N ILE A 289 23.59 -8.87 -0.98
CA ILE A 289 24.45 -7.77 -0.54
C ILE A 289 24.81 -7.98 0.94
N ALA A 290 26.08 -7.81 1.28
CA ALA A 290 26.58 -7.96 2.64
C ALA A 290 27.50 -6.80 3.04
N MET A 291 27.61 -6.54 4.36
CA MET A 291 28.56 -5.55 4.90
C MET A 291 29.98 -6.08 4.85
N ALA A 292 30.86 -5.28 4.24
CA ALA A 292 32.31 -5.47 4.39
C ALA A 292 32.78 -4.91 5.74
N ARG A 293 33.86 -5.50 6.29
CA ARG A 293 34.43 -5.11 7.57
C ARG A 293 35.95 -5.43 7.62
N THR A 294 36.63 -4.92 8.60
CA THR A 294 38.02 -5.32 8.93
C THR A 294 38.05 -6.66 9.67
N ALA A 295 39.19 -7.05 10.22
CA ALA A 295 39.30 -8.21 11.09
C ALA A 295 38.44 -8.11 12.36
N GLU A 296 38.17 -6.88 12.81
CA GLU A 296 37.30 -6.61 13.96
C GLU A 296 35.83 -6.86 13.60
N LEU A 297 35.11 -7.61 14.45
CA LEU A 297 33.74 -8.05 14.16
C LEU A 297 32.77 -6.87 13.99
N ASN A 298 32.86 -5.87 14.86
CA ASN A 298 31.97 -4.71 14.89
C ASN A 298 32.61 -3.49 14.20
N SER A 299 33.20 -3.67 13.01
CA SER A 299 33.92 -2.63 12.28
C SER A 299 33.28 -2.22 10.95
N ALA A 300 32.11 -2.77 10.62
CA ALA A 300 31.40 -2.42 9.41
C ALA A 300 30.95 -0.94 9.45
N THR A 301 31.25 -0.19 8.38
CA THR A 301 30.85 1.21 8.23
C THR A 301 30.06 1.40 6.92
N SER A 302 30.68 1.96 5.86
CA SER A 302 30.02 2.25 4.58
C SER A 302 30.19 1.16 3.53
N GLN A 303 31.23 0.33 3.68
CA GLN A 303 31.59 -0.65 2.64
C GLN A 303 30.64 -1.83 2.62
N PHE A 304 30.26 -2.22 1.42
CA PHE A 304 29.44 -3.38 1.14
C PHE A 304 30.01 -4.19 -0.02
N PHE A 305 29.53 -5.42 -0.20
CA PHE A 305 29.83 -6.19 -1.41
C PHE A 305 28.60 -6.93 -1.92
N PHE A 306 28.53 -7.10 -3.24
CA PHE A 306 27.63 -8.05 -3.89
C PHE A 306 28.31 -9.40 -4.00
N ASN A 307 27.58 -10.47 -3.70
CA ASN A 307 27.98 -11.83 -3.98
C ASN A 307 27.73 -12.15 -5.46
N LEU A 308 28.80 -12.34 -6.23
CA LEU A 308 28.75 -12.65 -7.67
C LEU A 308 28.51 -14.16 -7.93
N ALA A 309 28.78 -15.01 -6.94
CA ALA A 309 28.46 -16.42 -6.88
C ALA A 309 28.08 -16.80 -5.44
N ASP A 310 27.78 -18.07 -5.20
CA ASP A 310 27.56 -18.58 -3.85
C ASP A 310 28.86 -18.60 -3.06
N ASN A 311 28.93 -17.83 -1.99
CA ASN A 311 30.05 -17.68 -1.08
C ASN A 311 29.66 -18.10 0.35
N VAL A 312 28.95 -19.23 0.50
CA VAL A 312 28.42 -19.70 1.79
C VAL A 312 29.45 -19.77 2.90
N ALA A 313 30.73 -20.01 2.55
CA ALA A 313 31.83 -19.97 3.52
C ALA A 313 31.95 -18.60 4.24
N LEU A 314 31.52 -17.48 3.63
CA LEU A 314 31.51 -16.16 4.25
C LEU A 314 30.47 -16.01 5.37
N ASP A 315 29.54 -16.96 5.53
CA ASP A 315 28.57 -16.92 6.63
C ASP A 315 29.25 -17.16 7.98
N THR A 316 30.38 -17.84 8.00
CA THR A 316 31.12 -18.21 9.22
C THR A 316 32.58 -17.80 9.20
N ALA A 317 33.20 -17.62 8.02
CA ALA A 317 34.62 -17.24 7.90
C ALA A 317 34.91 -15.95 8.69
N SER A 318 35.94 -16.00 9.55
CA SER A 318 36.38 -14.90 10.40
C SER A 318 35.24 -14.29 11.27
N GLY A 319 34.23 -15.10 11.64
CA GLY A 319 33.06 -14.67 12.40
C GLY A 319 31.87 -14.25 11.53
N GLY A 320 31.96 -14.37 10.20
CA GLY A 320 30.88 -14.13 9.26
C GLY A 320 30.77 -12.70 8.72
N TYR A 321 30.01 -12.55 7.65
CA TYR A 321 29.71 -11.28 7.01
C TYR A 321 28.19 -11.10 6.95
N ALA A 322 27.70 -9.97 7.44
CA ALA A 322 26.26 -9.73 7.60
C ALA A 322 25.60 -9.46 6.24
N VAL A 323 24.87 -10.43 5.72
CA VAL A 323 23.94 -10.24 4.60
C VAL A 323 22.76 -9.42 5.10
N PHE A 324 22.37 -8.38 4.34
CA PHE A 324 21.28 -7.48 4.73
C PHE A 324 20.28 -7.20 3.59
N GLY A 325 20.42 -7.92 2.46
CA GLY A 325 19.50 -7.76 1.32
C GLY A 325 19.91 -8.62 0.13
N LYS A 326 19.17 -8.44 -0.95
CA LYS A 326 19.38 -9.15 -2.23
C LYS A 326 18.96 -8.28 -3.41
N ILE A 327 19.54 -8.54 -4.57
CA ILE A 327 19.08 -7.97 -5.84
C ILE A 327 17.73 -8.62 -6.20
N VAL A 328 16.76 -7.80 -6.55
CA VAL A 328 15.43 -8.22 -7.02
C VAL A 328 15.20 -7.86 -8.49
N SER A 329 16.03 -6.95 -9.04
CA SER A 329 16.02 -6.58 -10.47
C SER A 329 17.41 -6.11 -10.89
N GLY A 330 17.76 -6.29 -12.18
CA GLY A 330 19.04 -5.86 -12.70
C GLY A 330 20.17 -6.88 -12.49
N PHE A 331 19.87 -8.16 -12.41
CA PHE A 331 20.86 -9.24 -12.29
C PHE A 331 22.02 -9.22 -13.32
N PRO A 332 21.84 -8.75 -14.58
CA PRO A 332 22.96 -8.62 -15.53
C PRO A 332 24.10 -7.74 -15.03
N LEU A 333 23.88 -6.85 -14.06
CA LEU A 333 24.95 -6.08 -13.43
C LEU A 333 25.97 -6.98 -12.72
N LEU A 334 25.53 -8.08 -12.08
CA LEU A 334 26.44 -9.03 -11.43
C LEU A 334 27.39 -9.70 -12.42
N ASP A 335 26.87 -10.11 -13.58
CA ASP A 335 27.67 -10.75 -14.62
C ASP A 335 28.61 -9.73 -15.28
N ALA A 336 28.16 -8.47 -15.46
CA ALA A 336 29.01 -7.38 -15.92
C ALA A 336 30.17 -7.08 -14.92
N LEU A 337 29.88 -7.04 -13.62
CA LEU A 337 30.89 -6.90 -12.57
C LEU A 337 31.90 -8.06 -12.57
N ALA A 338 31.40 -9.30 -12.71
CA ALA A 338 32.28 -10.49 -12.76
C ALA A 338 33.19 -10.50 -13.99
N GLY A 339 32.80 -9.85 -15.07
CA GLY A 339 33.59 -9.73 -16.31
C GLY A 339 34.64 -8.60 -16.31
N VAL A 340 34.69 -7.76 -15.24
CA VAL A 340 35.63 -6.63 -15.17
C VAL A 340 37.08 -7.19 -14.96
N ALA A 341 37.98 -6.77 -15.84
CA ALA A 341 39.40 -7.04 -15.67
C ALA A 341 39.97 -6.28 -14.45
N THR A 342 40.77 -6.97 -13.64
CA THR A 342 41.37 -6.41 -12.42
C THR A 342 42.89 -6.47 -12.45
N SER A 343 43.53 -5.61 -11.68
CA SER A 343 44.98 -5.56 -11.50
C SER A 343 45.31 -4.98 -10.13
N THR A 344 46.59 -4.95 -9.75
CA THR A 344 47.04 -4.23 -8.54
C THR A 344 47.26 -2.76 -8.91
N GLN A 345 46.48 -1.86 -8.28
CA GLN A 345 46.60 -0.42 -8.46
C GLN A 345 46.49 0.28 -7.11
N TYR A 346 47.16 1.37 -6.92
CA TYR A 346 47.17 2.16 -5.67
C TYR A 346 47.44 1.35 -4.40
N GLY A 347 48.23 0.23 -4.54
CA GLY A 347 48.47 -0.69 -3.43
C GLY A 347 47.31 -1.62 -3.08
N LEU A 348 46.25 -1.62 -3.87
CA LEU A 348 45.06 -2.48 -3.71
C LEU A 348 45.13 -3.62 -4.78
N THR A 349 44.95 -4.86 -4.34
CA THR A 349 44.80 -6.02 -5.23
C THR A 349 43.34 -6.07 -5.73
N ASP A 350 43.10 -6.77 -6.83
CA ASP A 350 41.80 -6.99 -7.44
C ASP A 350 41.07 -5.67 -7.77
N PHE A 351 41.81 -4.57 -7.98
CA PHE A 351 41.28 -3.29 -8.34
C PHE A 351 40.83 -3.29 -9.81
N PRO A 352 39.64 -2.77 -10.18
CA PRO A 352 39.15 -2.80 -11.54
C PRO A 352 40.04 -1.95 -12.47
N SER A 353 40.43 -2.51 -13.63
CA SER A 353 41.26 -1.81 -14.62
C SER A 353 40.54 -0.57 -15.22
N GLN A 354 39.22 -0.57 -15.20
CA GLN A 354 38.36 0.56 -15.52
C GLN A 354 37.39 0.77 -14.37
N ASN A 355 37.24 2.03 -13.93
CA ASN A 355 36.37 2.34 -12.82
C ASN A 355 34.91 1.91 -13.07
N VAL A 356 34.36 1.10 -12.19
CA VAL A 356 32.93 0.83 -12.10
C VAL A 356 32.32 1.81 -11.11
N VAL A 357 31.71 2.86 -11.63
CA VAL A 357 31.22 4.01 -10.87
C VAL A 357 29.77 3.80 -10.48
N VAL A 358 29.44 3.97 -9.20
CA VAL A 358 28.08 4.17 -8.71
C VAL A 358 27.69 5.62 -9.04
N GLN A 359 26.88 5.79 -10.05
CA GLN A 359 26.38 7.11 -10.48
C GLN A 359 25.37 7.69 -9.50
N SER A 360 24.50 6.84 -8.96
CA SER A 360 23.58 7.20 -7.90
C SER A 360 23.06 5.98 -7.15
N ALA A 361 22.71 6.18 -5.87
CA ALA A 361 21.95 5.23 -5.07
C ALA A 361 20.77 5.96 -4.42
N SER A 362 19.55 5.46 -4.60
CA SER A 362 18.34 6.09 -4.06
C SER A 362 17.34 5.07 -3.54
N GLN A 363 16.73 5.34 -2.38
CA GLN A 363 15.64 4.52 -1.88
C GLN A 363 14.39 4.75 -2.73
N THR A 364 13.85 3.68 -3.31
CA THR A 364 12.71 3.73 -4.25
C THR A 364 11.44 3.08 -3.68
N GLN A 365 11.58 2.31 -2.58
CA GLN A 365 10.48 1.71 -1.83
C GLN A 365 10.74 1.74 -0.32
#